data_72169e5629565e4b76481a42bb26165f
#
_entry.id   72169e5629565e4b76481a42bb26165f
#
_cell.length_a   1.000
_cell.length_b   1.000
_cell.length_c   1.000
_cell.angle_alpha   90.00
_cell.angle_beta   90.00
_cell.angle_gamma   90.00
#
_symmetry.space_group_name_H-M   'P 1'
#
loop_
_entity.id
_entity.type
_entity.pdbx_description
1 polymer ?
#
loop_
_entity_poly.entity_id
_entity_poly.type
_entity_poly.pdbx_seq_one_letter_code
_entity_poly.pdbx_strand_id
1 'polypeptide(L)'
;MYDLTFDPEKYEVKTCEFGERKVTYRAFEHIVYCANPVSKVQTLNIYVPECYYEGGEINGYSLHTAPIFAPNTVGGYMEGPAMEVGIDKFNHKPNSAFEALLHGYVVMCAGIRGRNTGMKSKEFFVGGAGDETASQEEKLTGRAPAIIVDMKAAIRYMRHNARKVPGDVEKI
;
A
#
# COMPACT_ATOMS: atom_id res chain seq x y z
N MET A 1 6.59 -20.81 -0.07
CA MET A 1 5.83 -20.07 0.95
C MET A 1 6.70 -18.90 1.39
N TYR A 2 6.18 -17.68 1.34
CA TYR A 2 6.90 -16.48 1.79
C TYR A 2 6.91 -16.42 3.32
N ASP A 3 8.03 -15.96 3.90
CA ASP A 3 8.08 -15.53 5.29
C ASP A 3 7.29 -14.22 5.44
N LEU A 4 6.38 -14.17 6.40
CA LEU A 4 5.55 -13.01 6.71
C LEU A 4 6.08 -12.19 7.89
N THR A 5 7.31 -12.44 8.31
CA THR A 5 7.97 -11.64 9.36
C THR A 5 8.38 -10.29 8.77
N PHE A 6 7.97 -9.20 9.43
CA PHE A 6 8.43 -7.86 9.08
C PHE A 6 9.89 -7.67 9.47
N ASP A 7 10.69 -7.17 8.52
CA ASP A 7 12.10 -6.83 8.72
C ASP A 7 12.24 -5.30 8.87
N PRO A 8 12.48 -4.77 10.06
CA PRO A 8 12.62 -3.33 10.32
C PRO A 8 13.92 -2.73 9.77
N GLU A 9 14.90 -3.55 9.37
CA GLU A 9 16.17 -3.09 8.82
C GLU A 9 16.14 -2.94 7.29
N LYS A 10 15.09 -3.45 6.64
CA LYS A 10 14.96 -3.40 5.18
C LYS A 10 14.15 -2.18 4.75
N TYR A 11 14.77 -1.01 4.77
CA TYR A 11 14.14 0.25 4.38
C TYR A 11 15.07 1.14 3.55
N GLU A 12 14.48 2.14 2.92
CA GLU A 12 15.18 3.28 2.32
C GLU A 12 14.67 4.58 2.95
N VAL A 13 15.55 5.54 3.16
CA VAL A 13 15.15 6.90 3.55
C VAL A 13 14.89 7.70 2.29
N LYS A 14 13.68 8.21 2.15
CA LYS A 14 13.23 9.00 1.00
C LYS A 14 12.72 10.36 1.46
N THR A 15 12.75 11.31 0.53
CA THR A 15 12.19 12.65 0.76
C THR A 15 11.27 13.00 -0.40
N CYS A 16 10.10 13.56 -0.09
CA CYS A 16 9.17 14.10 -1.07
C CYS A 16 8.88 15.57 -0.74
N GLU A 17 8.84 16.42 -1.77
CA GLU A 17 8.66 17.86 -1.64
C GLU A 17 7.55 18.36 -2.57
N PHE A 18 6.76 19.31 -2.09
CA PHE A 18 5.76 20.01 -2.88
C PHE A 18 5.61 21.46 -2.41
N GLY A 19 6.13 22.40 -3.18
CA GLY A 19 6.25 23.82 -2.77
C GLY A 19 7.16 23.93 -1.54
N GLU A 20 6.67 24.56 -0.50
CA GLU A 20 7.39 24.71 0.78
C GLU A 20 7.22 23.50 1.72
N ARG A 21 6.37 22.54 1.33
CA ARG A 21 6.08 21.34 2.14
C ARG A 21 7.04 20.23 1.80
N LYS A 22 7.62 19.62 2.82
CA LYS A 22 8.60 18.56 2.71
C LYS A 22 8.35 17.50 3.76
N VAL A 23 8.46 16.24 3.38
CA VAL A 23 8.45 15.10 4.30
C VAL A 23 9.62 14.16 3.99
N THR A 24 10.38 13.81 5.03
CA THR A 24 11.39 12.74 4.99
C THR A 24 10.82 11.54 5.74
N TYR A 25 10.95 10.35 5.15
CA TYR A 25 10.30 9.15 5.66
C TYR A 25 11.12 7.89 5.37
N ARG A 26 10.96 6.87 6.22
CA ARG A 26 11.40 5.50 5.89
C ARG A 26 10.37 4.84 5.01
N ALA A 27 10.85 4.24 3.93
CA ALA A 27 10.07 3.49 2.97
C ALA A 27 10.41 2.01 3.08
N PHE A 28 9.44 1.20 3.50
CA PHE A 28 9.49 -0.26 3.47
C PHE A 28 8.62 -0.71 2.31
N GLU A 29 9.22 -1.13 1.22
CA GLU A 29 8.49 -1.36 -0.03
C GLU A 29 8.56 -2.82 -0.50
N HIS A 30 7.62 -3.20 -1.34
CA HIS A 30 7.53 -4.53 -1.96
C HIS A 30 7.40 -5.69 -0.95
N ILE A 31 6.79 -5.44 0.21
CA ILE A 31 6.57 -6.46 1.23
C ILE A 31 5.45 -7.39 0.78
N VAL A 32 5.73 -8.68 0.65
CA VAL A 32 4.70 -9.68 0.34
C VAL A 32 3.88 -9.96 1.60
N TYR A 33 2.58 -9.64 1.59
CA TYR A 33 1.71 -9.72 2.76
C TYR A 33 0.94 -11.04 2.90
N CYS A 34 1.14 -11.99 1.99
CA CYS A 34 0.50 -13.31 2.05
C CYS A 34 1.48 -14.43 1.71
N ALA A 35 1.34 -15.58 2.38
CA ALA A 35 2.30 -16.67 2.29
C ALA A 35 2.40 -17.29 0.88
N ASN A 36 1.30 -17.30 0.14
CA ASN A 36 1.24 -17.85 -1.22
C ASN A 36 0.55 -16.85 -2.16
N PRO A 37 1.27 -15.79 -2.60
CA PRO A 37 0.70 -14.84 -3.55
C PRO A 37 0.41 -15.51 -4.88
N VAL A 38 -0.71 -15.17 -5.48
CA VAL A 38 -1.12 -15.65 -6.81
C VAL A 38 -1.00 -14.54 -7.86
N SER A 39 -0.60 -13.35 -7.45
CA SER A 39 -0.32 -12.21 -8.30
C SER A 39 0.82 -11.37 -7.73
N LYS A 40 1.63 -10.79 -8.61
CA LYS A 40 2.72 -9.86 -8.24
C LYS A 40 2.21 -8.58 -7.57
N VAL A 41 0.94 -8.23 -7.76
CA VAL A 41 0.33 -7.06 -7.13
C VAL A 41 0.18 -7.22 -5.61
N GLN A 42 0.17 -8.46 -5.09
CA GLN A 42 -0.03 -8.75 -3.66
C GLN A 42 1.20 -8.41 -2.80
N THR A 43 1.60 -7.15 -2.86
CA THR A 43 2.63 -6.54 -2.02
C THR A 43 2.07 -5.32 -1.31
N LEU A 44 2.69 -4.90 -0.23
CA LEU A 44 2.35 -3.65 0.46
C LEU A 44 3.60 -2.80 0.67
N ASN A 45 3.37 -1.50 0.80
CA ASN A 45 4.37 -0.52 1.19
C ASN A 45 3.99 0.09 2.53
N ILE A 46 4.97 0.35 3.39
CA ILE A 46 4.81 1.06 4.66
C ILE A 46 5.70 2.28 4.63
N TYR A 47 5.15 3.45 4.97
CA TYR A 47 5.87 4.71 5.05
C TYR A 47 5.71 5.33 6.42
N VAL A 48 6.81 5.81 6.99
CA VAL A 48 6.89 6.29 8.38
C VAL A 48 7.68 7.58 8.42
N PRO A 49 7.18 8.66 9.05
CA PRO A 49 7.97 9.87 9.22
C PRO A 49 9.33 9.58 9.86
N GLU A 50 10.43 10.03 9.25
CA GLU A 50 11.80 9.73 9.72
C GLU A 50 12.04 10.25 11.13
N CYS A 51 11.48 11.42 11.48
CA CYS A 51 11.65 12.02 12.81
C CYS A 51 11.20 11.10 13.96
N TYR A 52 10.31 10.15 13.74
CA TYR A 52 9.88 9.21 14.77
C TYR A 52 11.00 8.28 15.26
N TYR A 53 11.96 7.98 14.41
CA TYR A 53 13.12 7.17 14.77
C TYR A 53 14.19 7.95 15.54
N GLU A 54 14.08 9.28 15.53
CA GLU A 54 14.91 10.20 16.31
C GLU A 54 14.21 10.64 17.60
N GLY A 55 13.07 10.04 17.94
CA GLY A 55 12.28 10.38 19.13
C GLY A 55 11.39 11.63 18.95
N GLY A 56 11.20 12.09 17.70
CA GLY A 56 10.31 13.20 17.38
C GLY A 56 8.84 12.82 17.39
N GLU A 57 7.98 13.83 17.36
CA GLU A 57 6.52 13.70 17.28
C GLU A 57 5.95 14.64 16.22
N ILE A 58 4.83 14.22 15.61
CA ILE A 58 4.01 15.05 14.72
C ILE A 58 2.57 15.00 15.24
N ASN A 59 1.98 16.15 15.53
CA ASN A 59 0.61 16.26 16.05
C ASN A 59 0.34 15.37 17.28
N GLY A 60 1.35 15.17 18.14
CA GLY A 60 1.25 14.32 19.32
C GLY A 60 1.32 12.81 19.05
N TYR A 61 1.63 12.42 17.80
CA TYR A 61 1.87 11.04 17.43
C TYR A 61 3.36 10.73 17.38
N SER A 62 3.71 9.51 17.75
CA SER A 62 5.08 8.98 17.75
C SER A 62 5.12 7.63 17.03
N LEU A 63 6.30 7.02 16.97
CA LEU A 63 6.55 5.75 16.27
C LEU A 63 5.53 4.64 16.60
N HIS A 64 5.03 4.57 17.84
CA HIS A 64 4.13 3.50 18.29
C HIS A 64 2.70 3.96 18.58
N THR A 65 2.42 5.26 18.50
CA THR A 65 1.07 5.82 18.78
C THR A 65 0.38 6.35 17.54
N ALA A 66 1.12 6.52 16.44
CA ALA A 66 0.60 7.03 15.19
C ALA A 66 -0.47 6.09 14.62
N PRO A 67 -1.65 6.60 14.27
CA PRO A 67 -2.62 5.80 13.54
C PRO A 67 -2.10 5.45 12.16
N ILE A 68 -2.59 4.33 11.61
CA ILE A 68 -2.16 3.84 10.30
C ILE A 68 -3.22 4.19 9.26
N PHE A 69 -2.87 5.04 8.33
CA PHE A 69 -3.70 5.35 7.18
C PHE A 69 -3.49 4.31 6.08
N ALA A 70 -4.57 3.65 5.66
CA ALA A 70 -4.52 2.55 4.70
C ALA A 70 -5.23 2.89 3.37
N PRO A 71 -4.66 3.77 2.53
CA PRO A 71 -5.23 4.07 1.21
C PRO A 71 -5.06 2.89 0.26
N ASN A 72 -5.87 2.87 -0.79
CA ASN A 72 -5.73 1.93 -1.89
C ASN A 72 -5.87 2.65 -3.24
N THR A 73 -5.35 2.02 -4.30
CA THR A 73 -5.38 2.54 -5.67
C THR A 73 -6.43 1.87 -6.54
N VAL A 74 -7.29 1.03 -5.95
CA VAL A 74 -8.33 0.31 -6.67
C VAL A 74 -9.41 1.25 -7.18
N GLY A 75 -9.64 1.26 -8.49
CA GLY A 75 -10.71 1.99 -9.15
C GLY A 75 -11.51 1.08 -10.07
N GLY A 76 -12.85 1.14 -10.05
CA GLY A 76 -13.69 0.30 -10.90
C GLY A 76 -13.50 -1.20 -10.73
N TYR A 77 -13.10 -1.65 -9.54
CA TYR A 77 -12.73 -3.05 -9.26
C TYR A 77 -11.54 -3.58 -10.08
N MET A 78 -10.74 -2.70 -10.68
CA MET A 78 -9.49 -3.08 -11.34
C MET A 78 -8.38 -3.31 -10.31
N GLU A 79 -7.34 -4.07 -10.68
CA GLU A 79 -6.18 -4.21 -9.79
C GLU A 79 -5.51 -2.86 -9.54
N GLY A 80 -5.06 -2.66 -8.31
CA GLY A 80 -4.33 -1.46 -7.92
C GLY A 80 -2.98 -1.84 -7.30
N PRO A 81 -1.86 -1.27 -7.76
CA PRO A 81 -0.57 -1.46 -7.12
C PRO A 81 -0.52 -0.80 -5.74
N ALA A 82 0.46 -1.18 -4.91
CA ALA A 82 0.76 -0.44 -3.70
C ALA A 82 1.14 1.01 -4.06
N MET A 83 0.49 1.98 -3.42
CA MET A 83 0.74 3.40 -3.64
C MET A 83 2.15 3.77 -3.17
N GLU A 84 2.81 4.64 -3.91
CA GLU A 84 4.03 5.33 -3.49
C GLU A 84 3.72 6.75 -3.03
N VAL A 85 4.55 7.29 -2.14
CA VAL A 85 4.46 8.69 -1.73
C VAL A 85 4.89 9.57 -2.91
N GLY A 86 4.08 10.57 -3.27
CA GLY A 86 4.43 11.42 -4.42
C GLY A 86 3.36 12.42 -4.83
N ILE A 87 3.57 12.93 -6.02
CA ILE A 87 2.68 13.87 -6.68
C ILE A 87 1.85 13.12 -7.72
N ASP A 88 0.55 13.28 -7.66
CA ASP A 88 -0.39 12.68 -8.60
C ASP A 88 -0.17 13.24 -10.01
N LYS A 89 -0.05 12.34 -11.00
CA LYS A 89 0.29 12.71 -12.38
C LYS A 89 -0.84 13.42 -13.13
N PHE A 90 -2.08 13.27 -12.67
CA PHE A 90 -3.24 13.84 -13.35
C PHE A 90 -3.58 15.24 -12.85
N ASN A 91 -3.56 15.44 -11.53
CA ASN A 91 -3.95 16.71 -10.93
C ASN A 91 -2.75 17.56 -10.46
N HIS A 92 -1.53 17.01 -10.55
CA HIS A 92 -0.28 17.64 -10.11
C HIS A 92 -0.29 18.11 -8.65
N LYS A 93 -1.03 17.39 -7.79
CA LYS A 93 -1.11 17.64 -6.34
C LYS A 93 -0.49 16.47 -5.56
N PRO A 94 -0.07 16.72 -4.31
CA PRO A 94 0.35 15.63 -3.43
C PRO A 94 -0.75 14.58 -3.30
N ASN A 95 -0.34 13.30 -3.30
CA ASN A 95 -1.28 12.22 -3.06
C ASN A 95 -1.60 12.06 -1.56
N SER A 96 -2.56 11.22 -1.24
CA SER A 96 -3.01 11.01 0.13
C SER A 96 -1.93 10.44 1.05
N ALA A 97 -0.96 9.70 0.53
CA ALA A 97 0.17 9.19 1.30
C ALA A 97 1.10 10.31 1.77
N PHE A 98 1.40 11.28 0.89
CA PHE A 98 2.19 12.46 1.24
C PHE A 98 1.48 13.29 2.33
N GLU A 99 0.20 13.59 2.15
CA GLU A 99 -0.58 14.37 3.12
C GLU A 99 -0.66 13.65 4.49
N ALA A 100 -0.89 12.34 4.49
CA ALA A 100 -0.96 11.57 5.72
C ALA A 100 0.35 11.61 6.51
N LEU A 101 1.51 11.46 5.84
CA LEU A 101 2.82 11.56 6.49
C LEU A 101 3.07 12.94 7.10
N LEU A 102 2.68 14.02 6.42
CA LEU A 102 2.78 15.39 6.96
C LEU A 102 1.93 15.58 8.23
N HIS A 103 0.81 14.86 8.33
CA HIS A 103 -0.05 14.88 9.50
C HIS A 103 0.34 13.86 10.59
N GLY A 104 1.46 13.16 10.41
CA GLY A 104 2.00 12.23 11.41
C GLY A 104 1.42 10.83 11.37
N TYR A 105 0.66 10.47 10.33
CA TYR A 105 0.19 9.09 10.17
C TYR A 105 1.33 8.20 9.64
N VAL A 106 1.36 6.96 10.09
CA VAL A 106 2.02 5.89 9.34
C VAL A 106 1.11 5.53 8.17
N VAL A 107 1.69 5.28 6.99
CA VAL A 107 0.91 4.90 5.80
C VAL A 107 1.18 3.44 5.47
N MET A 108 0.13 2.64 5.30
CA MET A 108 0.22 1.28 4.77
C MET A 108 -0.64 1.18 3.52
N CYS A 109 -0.03 1.03 2.36
CA CYS A 109 -0.76 0.86 1.11
C CYS A 109 -0.51 -0.52 0.52
N ALA A 110 -1.56 -1.32 0.41
CA ALA A 110 -1.51 -2.63 -0.20
C ALA A 110 -1.86 -2.57 -1.69
N GLY A 111 -1.08 -3.28 -2.49
CA GLY A 111 -1.47 -3.66 -3.82
C GLY A 111 -2.53 -4.77 -3.75
N ILE A 112 -3.57 -4.64 -4.54
CA ILE A 112 -4.80 -5.42 -4.43
C ILE A 112 -5.18 -5.97 -5.80
N ARG A 113 -5.54 -7.25 -5.86
CA ARG A 113 -6.08 -7.86 -7.07
C ARG A 113 -7.42 -7.24 -7.45
N GLY A 114 -7.66 -7.16 -8.73
CA GLY A 114 -8.93 -6.70 -9.28
C GLY A 114 -9.45 -7.63 -10.37
N ARG A 115 -10.60 -7.30 -10.96
CA ARG A 115 -11.26 -8.13 -11.96
C ARG A 115 -10.41 -8.46 -13.19
N ASN A 116 -9.39 -7.64 -13.47
CA ASN A 116 -8.44 -7.79 -14.58
C ASN A 116 -7.17 -8.56 -14.20
N THR A 117 -7.00 -8.98 -12.94
CA THR A 117 -5.80 -9.71 -12.53
C THR A 117 -5.74 -11.09 -13.17
N GLY A 118 -4.68 -11.36 -13.93
CA GLY A 118 -4.50 -12.57 -14.74
C GLY A 118 -4.97 -12.45 -16.18
N MET A 119 -5.42 -11.29 -16.64
CA MET A 119 -5.73 -11.03 -18.06
C MET A 119 -4.46 -10.77 -18.87
N LYS A 120 -4.38 -11.30 -20.11
CA LYS A 120 -3.21 -11.10 -21.00
C LYS A 120 -3.11 -9.70 -21.57
N SER A 121 -4.23 -9.08 -21.93
CA SER A 121 -4.25 -7.71 -22.41
C SER A 121 -4.45 -6.75 -21.25
N LYS A 122 -3.48 -5.87 -21.05
CA LYS A 122 -3.59 -4.72 -20.14
C LYS A 122 -4.22 -3.51 -20.85
N GLU A 123 -5.08 -3.72 -21.81
CA GLU A 123 -5.80 -2.61 -22.43
C GLU A 123 -6.74 -2.01 -21.39
N PHE A 124 -6.37 -0.81 -20.99
CA PHE A 124 -7.04 -0.02 -19.99
C PHE A 124 -8.32 0.56 -20.60
N PHE A 125 -9.43 -0.15 -20.47
CA PHE A 125 -10.72 0.43 -20.79
C PHE A 125 -11.24 1.22 -19.60
N VAL A 126 -11.07 2.52 -19.66
CA VAL A 126 -11.80 3.46 -18.80
C VAL A 126 -13.28 3.34 -19.18
N GLY A 127 -14.08 2.67 -18.36
CA GLY A 127 -15.54 2.65 -18.44
C GLY A 127 -16.19 1.56 -19.27
N GLY A 128 -15.47 0.56 -19.75
CA GLY A 128 -16.02 -0.56 -20.51
C GLY A 128 -16.18 -1.87 -19.73
N ALA A 129 -17.15 -2.68 -20.10
CA ALA A 129 -17.18 -4.10 -19.74
C ALA A 129 -15.87 -4.75 -20.19
N GLY A 130 -15.24 -5.55 -19.31
CA GLY A 130 -13.99 -6.24 -19.65
C GLY A 130 -14.17 -7.06 -20.94
N ASP A 131 -13.09 -7.15 -21.71
CA ASP A 131 -13.05 -8.00 -22.91
C ASP A 131 -13.36 -9.45 -22.50
N GLU A 132 -14.48 -9.97 -22.97
CA GLU A 132 -14.91 -11.36 -22.74
C GLU A 132 -14.05 -12.38 -23.50
N THR A 133 -13.07 -11.92 -24.30
CA THR A 133 -12.20 -12.75 -25.13
C THR A 133 -10.92 -13.23 -24.44
N ALA A 134 -10.74 -12.97 -23.13
CA ALA A 134 -9.62 -13.56 -22.38
C ALA A 134 -9.66 -15.09 -22.52
N SER A 135 -8.64 -15.68 -23.13
CA SER A 135 -8.56 -17.12 -23.38
C SER A 135 -8.74 -17.89 -22.05
N GLN A 136 -9.48 -19.00 -22.09
CA GLN A 136 -9.82 -19.85 -20.93
C GLN A 136 -8.61 -20.42 -20.17
N GLU A 137 -7.40 -20.25 -20.68
CA GLU A 137 -6.16 -20.73 -20.06
C GLU A 137 -5.59 -19.81 -18.98
N GLU A 138 -6.08 -18.57 -18.83
CA GLU A 138 -5.61 -17.67 -17.78
C GLU A 138 -6.46 -17.79 -16.52
N LYS A 139 -5.79 -18.11 -15.43
CA LYS A 139 -6.43 -18.19 -14.12
C LYS A 139 -6.74 -16.78 -13.61
N LEU A 140 -7.96 -16.30 -13.84
CA LEU A 140 -8.45 -15.05 -13.27
C LEU A 140 -8.53 -15.15 -11.75
N THR A 141 -7.58 -14.54 -11.05
CA THR A 141 -7.47 -14.63 -9.59
C THR A 141 -8.09 -13.44 -8.85
N GLY A 142 -8.50 -12.40 -9.58
CA GLY A 142 -9.00 -11.14 -9.04
C GLY A 142 -10.52 -10.97 -9.01
N ARG A 143 -11.30 -12.04 -9.28
CA ARG A 143 -12.77 -11.98 -9.16
C ARG A 143 -13.21 -11.67 -7.75
N ALA A 144 -14.37 -11.04 -7.58
CA ALA A 144 -14.98 -10.83 -6.28
C ALA A 144 -15.09 -12.19 -5.52
N PRO A 145 -14.67 -12.27 -4.25
CA PRO A 145 -14.35 -11.22 -3.29
C PRO A 145 -12.84 -10.93 -3.12
N ALA A 146 -11.99 -11.15 -4.13
CA ALA A 146 -10.52 -11.08 -4.02
C ALA A 146 -10.04 -9.74 -3.42
N ILE A 147 -10.66 -8.61 -3.78
CA ILE A 147 -10.33 -7.27 -3.25
C ILE A 147 -10.41 -7.27 -1.71
N ILE A 148 -11.52 -7.76 -1.16
CA ILE A 148 -11.74 -7.79 0.30
C ILE A 148 -10.79 -8.79 0.98
N VAL A 149 -10.49 -9.92 0.33
CA VAL A 149 -9.55 -10.92 0.85
C VAL A 149 -8.15 -10.32 0.94
N ASP A 150 -7.70 -9.60 -0.09
CA ASP A 150 -6.38 -8.97 -0.12
C ASP A 150 -6.25 -7.85 0.92
N MET A 151 -7.24 -6.96 1.03
CA MET A 151 -7.27 -5.92 2.07
C MET A 151 -7.20 -6.53 3.47
N LYS A 152 -8.00 -7.57 3.74
CA LYS A 152 -7.96 -8.27 5.03
C LYS A 152 -6.63 -8.95 5.28
N ALA A 153 -5.98 -9.51 4.25
CA ALA A 153 -4.66 -10.13 4.37
C ALA A 153 -3.59 -9.09 4.72
N ALA A 154 -3.60 -7.92 4.08
CA ALA A 154 -2.69 -6.83 4.38
C ALA A 154 -2.84 -6.32 5.83
N ILE A 155 -4.07 -6.09 6.30
CA ILE A 155 -4.33 -5.70 7.69
C ILE A 155 -3.87 -6.80 8.67
N ARG A 156 -4.10 -8.08 8.35
CA ARG A 156 -3.63 -9.20 9.17
C ARG A 156 -2.11 -9.27 9.22
N TYR A 157 -1.42 -8.96 8.11
CA TYR A 157 0.02 -8.86 8.09
C TYR A 157 0.52 -7.82 9.10
N MET A 158 -0.07 -6.61 9.11
CA MET A 158 0.28 -5.57 10.08
C MET A 158 0.06 -6.06 11.52
N ARG A 159 -1.10 -6.61 11.83
CA ARG A 159 -1.42 -7.13 13.17
C ARG A 159 -0.57 -8.32 13.60
N HIS A 160 -0.23 -9.21 12.67
CA HIS A 160 0.71 -10.32 12.93
C HIS A 160 2.09 -9.81 13.35
N ASN A 161 2.51 -8.70 12.80
CA ASN A 161 3.80 -8.07 13.07
C ASN A 161 3.72 -6.89 14.05
N ALA A 162 2.66 -6.76 14.86
CA ALA A 162 2.35 -5.60 15.71
C ALA A 162 3.50 -5.13 16.62
N ARG A 163 4.41 -6.04 17.00
CA ARG A 163 5.57 -5.71 17.84
C ARG A 163 6.75 -5.13 17.07
N LYS A 164 6.73 -5.20 15.74
CA LYS A 164 7.84 -4.83 14.86
C LYS A 164 7.49 -3.71 13.89
N VAL A 165 6.23 -3.68 13.43
CA VAL A 165 5.78 -2.63 12.51
C VAL A 165 5.59 -1.31 13.25
N PRO A 166 5.87 -0.19 12.60
CA PRO A 166 5.59 1.13 13.14
C PRO A 166 4.08 1.43 13.13
N GLY A 167 3.68 2.35 14.01
CA GLY A 167 2.28 2.76 14.16
C GLY A 167 1.47 1.88 15.11
N ASP A 168 0.25 2.32 15.39
CA ASP A 168 -0.72 1.61 16.23
C ASP A 168 -1.62 0.74 15.34
N VAL A 169 -1.36 -0.56 15.32
CA VAL A 169 -2.10 -1.52 14.48
C VAL A 169 -3.56 -1.72 14.88
N GLU A 170 -3.99 -1.20 16.03
CA GLU A 170 -5.39 -1.19 16.43
C GLU A 170 -6.14 0.02 15.85
N LYS A 171 -5.41 0.96 15.25
CA LYS A 171 -5.93 2.18 14.59
C LYS A 171 -5.62 2.18 13.08
N ILE A 172 -6.00 1.09 12.42
CA ILE A 172 -5.93 0.96 10.95
C ILE A 172 -7.29 1.28 10.36
#